data_ed456805a68c112c04ab28b102ca8215
#
_entry.id   ed456805a68c112c04ab28b102ca8215
#
_cell.length_a   1.000
_cell.length_b   1.000
_cell.length_c   1.000
_cell.angle_alpha   90.00
_cell.angle_beta   90.00
_cell.angle_gamma   90.00
#
_symmetry.space_group_name_H-M   'P 1'
#
loop_
_entity.id
_entity.type
_entity.pdbx_description
1 polymer ?
#
loop_
_entity_poly.entity_id
_entity_poly.type
_entity_poly.pdbx_seq_one_letter_code
_entity_poly.pdbx_strand_id
1 'polypeptide(L)'
;MQPHPHPRTHLSPAHGRLYELAALISDPGSRAQPLHADFPYREGEGAAIVIAFVALQDVEPDMGPTDILPRTHTAEAHARFNGAERLALVRECPNTRGLLATGDANVIDARTLHCGGGNDSLKRRVLFYCSFLRRGRATAGTHSLLPALRSAGYALDNTEEWVYRAIAKTNP
;
A
#
# COMPACT_ATOMS: atom_id res chain seq x y z
N MET A 1 4.14 26.75 -16.92
CA MET A 1 4.03 25.29 -16.76
C MET A 1 2.80 25.06 -15.89
N GLN A 2 1.68 24.63 -16.44
CA GLN A 2 0.48 24.37 -15.64
C GLN A 2 0.62 23.00 -14.99
N PRO A 3 0.26 22.82 -13.71
CA PRO A 3 0.29 21.51 -13.07
C PRO A 3 -0.77 20.63 -13.74
N HIS A 4 -0.32 19.46 -14.22
CA HIS A 4 -1.22 18.43 -14.72
C HIS A 4 -2.18 18.01 -13.59
N PRO A 5 -3.49 17.91 -13.87
CA PRO A 5 -4.42 17.41 -12.87
C PRO A 5 -4.06 15.95 -12.55
N HIS A 6 -3.65 15.71 -11.32
CA HIS A 6 -3.52 14.34 -10.82
C HIS A 6 -4.88 13.63 -10.95
N PRO A 7 -4.92 12.38 -11.47
CA PRO A 7 -6.16 11.64 -11.51
C PRO A 7 -6.67 11.51 -10.08
N ARG A 8 -7.84 12.11 -9.81
CA ARG A 8 -8.54 11.95 -8.54
C ARG A 8 -8.86 10.46 -8.41
N THR A 9 -8.13 9.77 -7.55
CA THR A 9 -8.52 8.43 -7.13
C THR A 9 -9.92 8.56 -6.52
N HIS A 10 -10.90 7.87 -7.10
CA HIS A 10 -12.31 7.91 -6.67
C HIS A 10 -12.56 7.18 -5.33
N LEU A 11 -11.62 7.27 -4.40
CA LEU A 11 -11.86 6.98 -3.01
C LEU A 11 -12.36 8.27 -2.36
N SER A 12 -13.66 8.51 -2.50
CA SER A 12 -14.30 9.47 -1.63
C SER A 12 -14.06 9.03 -0.18
N PRO A 13 -13.60 9.90 0.72
CA PRO A 13 -13.39 9.60 2.14
C PRO A 13 -14.58 8.89 2.79
N ALA A 14 -15.80 9.22 2.35
CA ALA A 14 -17.04 8.61 2.83
C ALA A 14 -17.19 7.09 2.59
N HIS A 15 -16.27 6.43 1.88
CA HIS A 15 -16.48 5.07 1.39
C HIS A 15 -15.42 4.06 1.83
N GLY A 16 -14.42 4.45 2.61
CA GLY A 16 -13.36 3.57 3.09
C GLY A 16 -13.32 3.44 4.61
N ARG A 17 -13.06 2.24 5.12
CA ARG A 17 -12.77 1.99 6.53
C ARG A 17 -11.36 1.43 6.67
N LEU A 18 -10.68 1.79 7.75
CA LEU A 18 -9.39 1.19 8.09
C LEU A 18 -9.57 -0.33 8.22
N TYR A 19 -8.75 -1.08 7.51
CA TYR A 19 -8.82 -2.54 7.42
C TYR A 19 -7.64 -3.21 8.10
N GLU A 20 -6.43 -2.69 7.85
CA GLU A 20 -5.20 -3.17 8.46
C GLU A 20 -4.34 -2.01 8.92
N LEU A 21 -3.56 -2.27 9.96
CA LEU A 21 -2.57 -1.36 10.51
C LEU A 21 -1.39 -2.20 11.00
N ALA A 22 -0.21 -1.97 10.45
CA ALA A 22 0.99 -2.73 10.77
C ALA A 22 2.26 -1.93 10.54
N ALA A 23 3.40 -2.48 10.91
CA ALA A 23 4.71 -2.03 10.47
C ALA A 23 5.34 -3.12 9.60
N LEU A 24 5.87 -2.73 8.46
CA LEU A 24 6.68 -3.58 7.60
C LEU A 24 8.15 -3.32 7.90
N ILE A 25 8.79 -4.30 8.50
CA ILE A 25 10.18 -4.22 8.93
C ILE A 25 11.05 -5.06 7.98
N SER A 26 12.11 -4.44 7.47
CA SER A 26 13.15 -5.12 6.69
C SER A 26 14.49 -4.89 7.37
N ASP A 27 15.01 -5.92 8.01
CA ASP A 27 16.31 -5.89 8.66
C ASP A 27 17.46 -6.01 7.64
N PRO A 28 18.68 -5.56 7.97
CA PRO A 28 19.86 -5.80 7.16
C PRO A 28 19.97 -7.27 6.76
N GLY A 29 20.20 -7.53 5.47
CA GLY A 29 20.27 -8.87 4.90
C GLY A 29 18.92 -9.53 4.61
N SER A 30 17.80 -8.86 4.84
CA SER A 30 16.47 -9.36 4.44
C SER A 30 16.39 -9.54 2.92
N ARG A 31 15.87 -10.70 2.50
CA ARG A 31 15.69 -11.00 1.08
C ARG A 31 14.52 -10.23 0.48
N ALA A 32 14.59 -9.99 -0.83
CA ALA A 32 13.48 -9.45 -1.58
C ALA A 32 12.24 -10.36 -1.52
N GLN A 33 11.07 -9.76 -1.47
CA GLN A 33 9.81 -10.48 -1.61
C GLN A 33 9.61 -10.93 -3.07
N PRO A 34 8.91 -12.04 -3.30
CA PRO A 34 8.39 -12.33 -4.63
C PRO A 34 7.44 -11.21 -5.10
N LEU A 35 7.46 -10.92 -6.41
CA LEU A 35 6.48 -10.02 -7.00
C LEU A 35 5.07 -10.59 -6.81
N HIS A 36 4.14 -9.79 -6.28
CA HIS A 36 2.78 -10.22 -5.94
C HIS A 36 1.80 -9.04 -6.02
N ALA A 37 0.52 -9.36 -5.93
CA ALA A 37 -0.55 -8.44 -5.59
C ALA A 37 -1.17 -8.90 -4.26
N ASP A 38 -1.49 -7.97 -3.37
CA ASP A 38 -2.11 -8.29 -2.08
C ASP A 38 -3.57 -8.73 -2.23
N PHE A 39 -4.21 -8.34 -3.34
CA PHE A 39 -5.57 -8.69 -3.64
C PHE A 39 -5.72 -9.15 -5.10
N PRO A 40 -6.44 -10.28 -5.37
CA PRO A 40 -6.63 -10.74 -6.73
C PRO A 40 -7.58 -9.83 -7.50
N TYR A 41 -7.38 -9.74 -8.82
CA TYR A 41 -8.37 -9.12 -9.68
C TYR A 41 -9.65 -9.96 -9.73
N ARG A 42 -10.81 -9.29 -9.64
CA ARG A 42 -12.13 -9.91 -9.85
C ARG A 42 -12.94 -9.01 -10.77
N GLU A 43 -13.55 -9.61 -11.76
CA GLU A 43 -14.35 -8.89 -12.76
C GLU A 43 -15.54 -8.16 -12.11
N GLY A 44 -15.84 -6.95 -12.60
CA GLY A 44 -16.90 -6.11 -12.06
C GLY A 44 -16.60 -5.49 -10.68
N GLU A 45 -15.46 -5.80 -10.07
CA GLU A 45 -15.05 -5.21 -8.81
C GLU A 45 -14.07 -4.06 -9.04
N GLY A 46 -14.45 -2.84 -8.63
CA GLY A 46 -13.51 -1.73 -8.50
C GLY A 46 -12.46 -2.00 -7.42
N ALA A 47 -11.57 -1.04 -7.15
CA ALA A 47 -10.62 -1.13 -6.04
C ALA A 47 -11.38 -1.46 -4.74
N ALA A 48 -11.15 -2.66 -4.20
CA ALA A 48 -11.74 -3.09 -2.94
C ALA A 48 -10.92 -2.59 -1.75
N ILE A 49 -9.59 -2.58 -1.90
CA ILE A 49 -8.62 -2.18 -0.90
C ILE A 49 -7.62 -1.22 -1.51
N VAL A 50 -7.31 -0.15 -0.77
CA VAL A 50 -6.20 0.75 -1.05
C VAL A 50 -5.21 0.66 0.09
N ILE A 51 -3.94 0.65 -0.24
CA ILE A 51 -2.83 0.46 0.69
C ILE A 51 -1.96 1.70 0.67
N ALA A 52 -1.55 2.15 1.84
CA ALA A 52 -0.53 3.17 2.01
C ALA A 52 0.68 2.58 2.75
N PHE A 53 1.86 2.77 2.17
CA PHE A 53 3.15 2.51 2.77
C PHE A 53 3.79 3.86 3.10
N VAL A 54 3.81 4.22 4.37
CA VAL A 54 4.35 5.51 4.85
C VAL A 54 5.76 5.29 5.39
N ALA A 55 6.71 6.08 4.93
CA ALA A 55 8.09 6.00 5.38
C ALA A 55 8.24 6.60 6.78
N LEU A 56 8.71 5.80 7.74
CA LEU A 56 9.05 6.27 9.10
C LEU A 56 10.49 6.76 9.21
N GLN A 57 11.26 6.61 8.15
CA GLN A 57 12.61 7.10 7.94
C GLN A 57 12.86 7.27 6.45
N ASP A 58 13.90 7.95 6.05
CA ASP A 58 14.30 8.01 4.66
C ASP A 58 14.61 6.61 4.14
N VAL A 59 14.06 6.27 2.98
CA VAL A 59 14.24 4.97 2.32
C VAL A 59 15.24 5.11 1.20
N GLU A 60 16.47 4.67 1.49
CA GLU A 60 17.59 4.68 0.55
C GLU A 60 17.52 3.51 -0.44
N PRO A 61 18.22 3.61 -1.61
CA PRO A 61 18.17 2.58 -2.65
C PRO A 61 18.58 1.17 -2.21
N ASP A 62 19.50 1.06 -1.25
CA ASP A 62 20.03 -0.20 -0.71
C ASP A 62 19.21 -0.76 0.45
N MET A 63 18.25 -0.01 0.98
CA MET A 63 17.36 -0.46 2.06
C MET A 63 16.20 -1.34 1.59
N GLY A 64 16.18 -1.74 0.32
CA GLY A 64 15.11 -2.55 -0.26
C GLY A 64 13.78 -1.81 -0.39
N PRO A 65 13.75 -0.66 -1.06
CA PRO A 65 12.51 0.07 -1.30
C PRO A 65 11.46 -0.81 -1.98
N THR A 66 10.20 -0.45 -1.84
CA THR A 66 9.12 -1.15 -2.54
C THR A 66 9.18 -0.88 -4.03
N ASP A 67 9.34 -1.92 -4.84
CA ASP A 67 9.21 -1.86 -6.28
C ASP A 67 7.73 -2.00 -6.66
N ILE A 68 7.21 -1.10 -7.47
CA ILE A 68 5.82 -1.04 -7.89
C ILE A 68 5.77 -1.09 -9.41
N LEU A 69 4.92 -1.94 -9.98
CA LEU A 69 4.64 -2.02 -11.41
C LEU A 69 3.33 -1.26 -11.68
N PRO A 70 3.39 0.02 -12.09
CA PRO A 70 2.18 0.81 -12.31
C PRO A 70 1.26 0.21 -13.36
N ARG A 71 -0.06 0.42 -13.20
CA ARG A 71 -1.11 -0.04 -14.12
C ARG A 71 -1.31 -1.55 -14.19
N THR A 72 -0.74 -2.33 -13.28
CA THR A 72 -0.90 -3.79 -13.25
C THR A 72 -2.11 -4.26 -12.43
N HIS A 73 -2.96 -3.37 -11.95
CA HIS A 73 -4.20 -3.68 -11.23
C HIS A 73 -5.36 -4.14 -12.13
N THR A 74 -5.09 -4.45 -13.40
CA THR A 74 -6.09 -4.77 -14.44
C THR A 74 -6.27 -6.28 -14.61
N ALA A 75 -7.41 -6.70 -15.21
CA ALA A 75 -7.66 -8.09 -15.57
C ALA A 75 -6.56 -8.66 -16.47
N GLU A 76 -6.18 -7.91 -17.50
CA GLU A 76 -5.15 -8.30 -18.46
C GLU A 76 -3.81 -8.55 -17.76
N ALA A 77 -3.34 -7.61 -16.93
CA ALA A 77 -2.09 -7.76 -16.21
C ALA A 77 -2.09 -8.97 -15.29
N HIS A 78 -3.19 -9.21 -14.56
CA HIS A 78 -3.34 -10.39 -13.69
C HIS A 78 -3.38 -11.70 -14.48
N ALA A 79 -4.05 -11.73 -15.64
CA ALA A 79 -4.07 -12.90 -16.52
C ALA A 79 -2.67 -13.24 -17.04
N ARG A 80 -1.93 -12.23 -17.52
CA ARG A 80 -0.54 -12.38 -17.98
C ARG A 80 0.39 -12.80 -16.84
N PHE A 81 0.25 -12.19 -15.66
CA PHE A 81 1.07 -12.50 -14.48
C PHE A 81 0.90 -13.93 -13.99
N ASN A 82 -0.32 -14.46 -14.05
CA ASN A 82 -0.65 -15.83 -13.61
C ASN A 82 -0.47 -16.87 -14.71
N GLY A 83 -0.17 -16.44 -15.94
CA GLY A 83 -0.01 -17.29 -17.12
C GLY A 83 1.43 -17.36 -17.64
N ALA A 84 1.56 -17.86 -18.86
CA ALA A 84 2.84 -18.03 -19.55
C ALA A 84 3.56 -16.71 -19.87
N GLU A 85 2.84 -15.59 -19.91
CA GLU A 85 3.37 -14.26 -20.26
C GLU A 85 3.97 -13.49 -19.07
N ARG A 86 4.10 -14.10 -17.91
CA ARG A 86 4.59 -13.44 -16.70
C ARG A 86 5.92 -12.71 -16.91
N LEU A 87 6.89 -13.36 -17.53
CA LEU A 87 8.21 -12.75 -17.76
C LEU A 87 8.15 -11.60 -18.76
N ALA A 88 7.30 -11.71 -19.79
CA ALA A 88 7.09 -10.63 -20.75
C ALA A 88 6.46 -9.41 -20.07
N LEU A 89 5.40 -9.61 -19.28
CA LEU A 89 4.77 -8.54 -18.50
C LEU A 89 5.78 -7.80 -17.62
N VAL A 90 6.60 -8.53 -16.84
CA VAL A 90 7.58 -7.91 -15.93
C VAL A 90 8.63 -7.09 -16.68
N ARG A 91 9.04 -7.54 -17.86
CA ARG A 91 10.03 -6.81 -18.70
C ARG A 91 9.45 -5.56 -19.37
N GLU A 92 8.19 -5.61 -19.72
CA GLU A 92 7.49 -4.51 -20.43
C GLU A 92 6.98 -3.43 -19.48
N CYS A 93 6.61 -3.80 -18.24
CA CYS A 93 6.09 -2.84 -17.27
C CYS A 93 7.21 -1.95 -16.72
N PRO A 94 7.00 -0.61 -16.71
CA PRO A 94 7.90 0.27 -15.99
C PRO A 94 7.91 -0.10 -14.50
N ASN A 95 9.09 -0.05 -13.89
CA ASN A 95 9.24 -0.20 -12.45
C ASN A 95 9.38 1.17 -11.79
N THR A 96 8.58 1.44 -10.78
CA THR A 96 8.69 2.63 -9.93
C THR A 96 9.22 2.20 -8.57
N ARG A 97 10.41 2.67 -8.22
CA ARG A 97 11.03 2.45 -6.92
C ARG A 97 10.47 3.41 -5.88
N GLY A 98 10.03 2.91 -4.77
CA GLY A 98 9.53 3.67 -3.63
C GLY A 98 10.64 4.27 -2.78
N LEU A 99 11.46 5.16 -3.38
CA LEU A 99 12.39 6.00 -2.64
C LEU A 99 11.57 7.10 -1.99
N LEU A 100 11.49 7.07 -0.67
CA LEU A 100 10.62 7.95 0.10
C LEU A 100 11.44 8.69 1.15
N ALA A 101 11.21 9.99 1.28
CA ALA A 101 11.64 10.72 2.47
C ALA A 101 10.75 10.37 3.67
N THR A 102 11.24 10.62 4.87
CA THR A 102 10.44 10.44 6.10
C THR A 102 9.11 11.19 6.02
N GLY A 103 8.02 10.48 6.22
CA GLY A 103 6.66 11.03 6.13
C GLY A 103 6.01 10.92 4.75
N ASP A 104 6.76 10.64 3.69
CA ASP A 104 6.20 10.37 2.36
C ASP A 104 5.49 9.02 2.34
N ALA A 105 4.60 8.84 1.38
CA ALA A 105 3.85 7.59 1.21
C ALA A 105 3.68 7.17 -0.24
N ASN A 106 3.78 5.87 -0.48
CA ASN A 106 3.23 5.24 -1.67
C ASN A 106 1.81 4.77 -1.39
N VAL A 107 0.85 5.17 -2.24
CA VAL A 107 -0.54 4.72 -2.16
C VAL A 107 -0.88 3.93 -3.40
N ILE A 108 -1.28 2.68 -3.22
CA ILE A 108 -1.56 1.76 -4.33
C ILE A 108 -2.92 1.07 -4.17
N ASP A 109 -3.52 0.68 -5.29
CA ASP A 109 -4.57 -0.34 -5.32
C ASP A 109 -3.96 -1.69 -4.95
N ALA A 110 -4.55 -2.43 -4.02
CA ALA A 110 -4.04 -3.72 -3.54
C ALA A 110 -3.87 -4.79 -4.64
N ARG A 111 -4.45 -4.57 -5.82
CA ARG A 111 -4.28 -5.41 -7.02
C ARG A 111 -3.02 -5.06 -7.82
N THR A 112 -2.36 -3.94 -7.53
CA THR A 112 -1.12 -3.55 -8.22
C THR A 112 0.00 -4.50 -7.86
N LEU A 113 0.70 -5.01 -8.87
CA LEU A 113 1.87 -5.85 -8.66
C LEU A 113 3.00 -5.04 -8.03
N HIS A 114 3.55 -5.56 -6.95
CA HIS A 114 4.65 -4.93 -6.21
C HIS A 114 5.46 -5.96 -5.42
N CYS A 115 6.61 -5.54 -4.90
CA CYS A 115 7.40 -6.33 -3.97
C CYS A 115 8.32 -5.43 -3.14
N GLY A 116 8.63 -5.83 -1.93
CA GLY A 116 9.73 -5.24 -1.17
C GLY A 116 11.07 -5.73 -1.71
N GLY A 117 12.00 -4.81 -1.95
CA GLY A 117 13.37 -5.14 -2.32
C GLY A 117 14.15 -5.80 -1.17
N GLY A 118 15.28 -6.44 -1.49
CA GLY A 118 16.23 -6.90 -0.48
C GLY A 118 16.93 -5.74 0.22
N ASN A 119 17.14 -5.84 1.51
CA ASN A 119 17.84 -4.81 2.28
C ASN A 119 19.33 -5.15 2.38
N ASP A 120 20.12 -4.58 1.49
CA ASP A 120 21.58 -4.74 1.44
C ASP A 120 22.32 -3.70 2.30
N SER A 121 21.58 -2.79 2.93
CA SER A 121 22.13 -1.75 3.82
C SER A 121 22.45 -2.31 5.22
N LEU A 122 23.10 -1.50 6.03
CA LEU A 122 23.33 -1.79 7.47
C LEU A 122 22.22 -1.23 8.36
N LYS A 123 21.14 -0.68 7.78
CA LYS A 123 20.06 -0.04 8.51
C LYS A 123 18.76 -0.85 8.38
N ARG A 124 17.98 -0.92 9.46
CA ARG A 124 16.61 -1.41 9.42
C ARG A 124 15.73 -0.43 8.64
N ARG A 125 14.92 -0.92 7.70
CA ARG A 125 13.87 -0.14 7.06
C ARG A 125 12.53 -0.42 7.75
N VAL A 126 11.81 0.62 8.10
CA VAL A 126 10.47 0.53 8.69
C VAL A 126 9.51 1.38 7.87
N LEU A 127 8.47 0.73 7.34
CA LEU A 127 7.32 1.40 6.75
C LEU A 127 6.11 1.19 7.64
N PHE A 128 5.37 2.26 7.91
CA PHE A 128 4.05 2.13 8.47
C PHE A 128 3.09 1.71 7.35
N TYR A 129 2.37 0.64 7.58
CA TYR A 129 1.44 0.06 6.62
C TYR A 129 0.01 0.27 7.11
N CYS A 130 -0.82 0.86 6.28
CA CYS A 130 -2.25 0.90 6.52
C CYS A 130 -3.02 0.60 5.25
N SER A 131 -4.12 -0.14 5.37
CA SER A 131 -5.01 -0.40 4.26
C SER A 131 -6.44 0.00 4.59
N PHE A 132 -7.16 0.43 3.56
CA PHE A 132 -8.54 0.88 3.65
C PHE A 132 -9.41 0.04 2.75
N LEU A 133 -10.44 -0.56 3.34
CA LEU A 133 -11.42 -1.38 2.65
C LEU A 133 -12.62 -0.51 2.27
N ARG A 134 -13.07 -0.60 1.01
CA ARG A 134 -14.30 0.02 0.54
C ARG A 134 -15.52 -0.50 1.32
N ARG A 135 -16.41 0.40 1.75
CA ARG A 135 -17.66 0.03 2.44
C ARG A 135 -18.51 -0.91 1.56
N GLY A 136 -19.19 -1.86 2.21
CA GLY A 136 -20.01 -2.85 1.52
C GLY A 136 -19.23 -4.03 0.91
N ARG A 137 -17.90 -4.07 1.09
CA ARG A 137 -17.08 -5.21 0.70
C ARG A 137 -16.69 -6.04 1.91
N ALA A 138 -16.79 -7.37 1.76
CA ALA A 138 -16.22 -8.33 2.68
C ALA A 138 -14.99 -8.96 2.02
N THR A 139 -13.91 -9.10 2.77
CA THR A 139 -12.73 -9.84 2.33
C THR A 139 -12.52 -11.01 3.28
N ALA A 140 -12.25 -12.17 2.71
CA ALA A 140 -11.70 -13.29 3.47
C ALA A 140 -10.19 -13.03 3.58
N GLY A 141 -9.70 -12.65 4.74
CA GLY A 141 -8.29 -12.39 4.98
C GLY A 141 -7.98 -12.18 6.47
N THR A 142 -6.73 -12.30 6.81
CA THR A 142 -6.23 -12.00 8.15
C THR A 142 -6.24 -10.49 8.33
N HIS A 143 -6.85 -10.03 9.41
CA HIS A 143 -6.85 -8.63 9.78
C HIS A 143 -5.78 -8.40 10.84
N SER A 144 -4.90 -7.45 10.61
CA SER A 144 -3.91 -7.03 11.60
C SER A 144 -4.46 -6.03 12.64
N LEU A 145 -5.71 -5.56 12.45
CA LEU A 145 -6.34 -4.66 13.42
C LEU A 145 -6.75 -5.38 14.69
N LEU A 146 -6.34 -4.82 15.82
CA LEU A 146 -6.86 -5.23 17.13
C LEU A 146 -8.39 -5.07 17.18
N PRO A 147 -9.12 -5.96 17.91
CA PRO A 147 -10.58 -5.88 18.02
C PRO A 147 -11.09 -4.51 18.48
N ALA A 148 -10.39 -3.86 19.41
CA ALA A 148 -10.74 -2.52 19.90
C ALA A 148 -10.67 -1.45 18.79
N LEU A 149 -9.72 -1.56 17.87
CA LEU A 149 -9.60 -0.64 16.73
C LEU A 149 -10.66 -0.89 15.67
N ARG A 150 -11.08 -2.14 15.48
CA ARG A 150 -12.20 -2.47 14.60
C ARG A 150 -13.52 -1.88 15.06
N SER A 151 -13.81 -2.00 16.37
CA SER A 151 -15.05 -1.50 16.95
C SER A 151 -15.13 0.03 16.96
N ALA A 152 -14.00 0.72 16.93
CA ALA A 152 -13.93 2.17 16.90
C ALA A 152 -14.36 2.79 15.54
N GLY A 153 -14.49 1.97 14.48
CA GLY A 153 -15.06 2.41 13.20
C GLY A 153 -14.25 3.48 12.48
N TYR A 154 -12.93 3.40 12.53
CA TYR A 154 -12.07 4.37 11.82
C TYR A 154 -12.36 4.39 10.33
N ALA A 155 -12.85 5.52 9.85
CA ALA A 155 -13.13 5.78 8.45
C ALA A 155 -12.25 6.93 7.94
N LEU A 156 -12.02 6.97 6.62
CA LEU A 156 -11.20 8.02 6.00
C LEU A 156 -11.81 9.43 6.18
N ASP A 157 -13.13 9.50 6.32
CA ASP A 157 -13.88 10.74 6.51
C ASP A 157 -13.70 11.38 7.89
N ASN A 158 -13.23 10.65 8.88
CA ASN A 158 -12.97 11.17 10.23
C ASN A 158 -11.49 11.12 10.62
N THR A 159 -10.60 10.93 9.65
CA THR A 159 -9.15 10.78 9.89
C THR A 159 -8.54 12.08 10.45
N GLU A 160 -9.00 13.26 10.00
CA GLU A 160 -8.53 14.54 10.51
C GLU A 160 -8.86 14.72 11.99
N GLU A 161 -10.11 14.45 12.38
CA GLU A 161 -10.54 14.51 13.78
C GLU A 161 -9.74 13.53 14.65
N TRP A 162 -9.37 12.41 14.09
CA TRP A 162 -8.62 11.37 14.77
C TRP A 162 -7.17 11.77 15.03
N VAL A 163 -6.50 12.36 14.04
CA VAL A 163 -5.14 12.92 14.19
C VAL A 163 -5.15 14.01 15.24
N TYR A 164 -6.12 14.90 15.23
CA TYR A 164 -6.28 15.95 16.25
C TYR A 164 -6.47 15.37 17.65
N ARG A 165 -7.29 14.35 17.83
CA ARG A 165 -7.50 13.70 19.12
C ARG A 165 -6.28 12.95 19.63
N ALA A 166 -5.51 12.34 18.73
CA ALA A 166 -4.26 11.67 19.10
C ALA A 166 -3.20 12.68 19.57
N ILE A 167 -3.05 13.79 18.86
CA ILE A 167 -2.11 14.88 19.20
C ILE A 167 -2.54 15.57 20.50
N ALA A 168 -3.83 15.82 20.71
CA ALA A 168 -4.33 16.48 21.91
C ALA A 168 -4.15 15.64 23.19
N LYS A 169 -4.04 14.31 23.07
CA LYS A 169 -3.75 13.41 24.20
C LYS A 169 -2.27 13.30 24.57
N THR A 170 -1.40 13.72 23.67
CA THR A 170 0.07 13.66 23.89
C THR A 170 0.66 14.98 24.40
N ASN A 171 -0.13 16.06 24.46
CA ASN A 171 0.21 17.33 25.07
C ASN A 171 -0.65 17.52 26.34
N PRO A 172 -0.11 17.30 27.57
CA PRO A 172 -0.80 17.64 28.81
C PRO A 172 -0.88 19.16 29.04
#